data_87d5c02140fdf3268fd045649d604a07
#
_entry.id   87d5c02140fdf3268fd045649d604a07
#
_cell.length_a   1.000
_cell.length_b   1.000
_cell.length_c   1.000
_cell.angle_alpha   90.00
_cell.angle_beta   90.00
_cell.angle_gamma   90.00
#
_symmetry.space_group_name_H-M   'P 1'
#
loop_
_entity.id
_entity.type
_entity.pdbx_description
1 polymer ?
#
loop_
_entity_poly.entity_id
_entity_poly.type
_entity_poly.pdbx_seq_one_letter_code
_entity_poly.pdbx_strand_id
1 'polypeptide(L)'
;MKAFKLNEGVFWVGAIDWSPPKFGYSLSKGTTYNSYIILDEKTALIDTVKHGFTQETVLRINDVTNTSNIDYVIIGNFRMDHSGSIPFLMKRAKNATIVTTEESKKAIEKYHGGNWNFKIVKDGDSLILGKRKLLFKEFKIGGDGILLTYSEQEKILFSEDLFSQHIASKDRLDTDISNLENDALSYFVNYLMPIDRLPDLLGIEILAPNHGAIWHQNTREIIERYQSWIKGESKNRATILYSSIWRGTEKMAYAIADGIGGTGIEVEVINYENHDLGYILPKLFQSKSIVMGLPSFKGGIPPELSKILSLVEISGLKNKYLALFTCYADTNSPIGPLIKFTSKLNFELISAPLEVQYAPSEEELRHCFELGKKIGEKTKNNKD
;
A
#
# COMPACT_ATOMS: atom_id res chain seq x y z
N MET A 1 19.08 -19.87 -11.82
CA MET A 1 18.74 -18.46 -11.56
C MET A 1 19.80 -17.88 -10.66
N LYS A 2 20.12 -16.59 -10.80
CA LYS A 2 21.15 -15.94 -9.97
C LYS A 2 20.55 -15.23 -8.77
N ALA A 3 21.18 -15.36 -7.62
CA ALA A 3 20.92 -14.53 -6.45
C ALA A 3 21.48 -13.11 -6.70
N PHE A 4 20.83 -12.12 -6.10
CA PHE A 4 21.32 -10.73 -6.17
C PHE A 4 22.08 -10.40 -4.87
N LYS A 5 23.34 -10.05 -4.97
CA LYS A 5 24.17 -9.66 -3.82
C LYS A 5 23.75 -8.27 -3.34
N LEU A 6 23.24 -8.19 -2.13
CA LEU A 6 22.87 -6.94 -1.47
C LEU A 6 24.06 -6.35 -0.68
N ASN A 7 24.72 -7.21 0.07
CA ASN A 7 25.91 -6.88 0.86
C ASN A 7 26.80 -8.12 0.95
N GLU A 8 27.99 -8.03 1.60
CA GLU A 8 28.82 -9.20 1.86
C GLU A 8 28.06 -10.22 2.69
N GLY A 9 27.91 -11.44 2.13
CA GLY A 9 27.17 -12.52 2.76
C GLY A 9 25.64 -12.34 2.83
N VAL A 10 25.06 -11.26 2.27
CA VAL A 10 23.61 -11.02 2.24
C VAL A 10 23.12 -10.97 0.80
N PHE A 11 22.16 -11.83 0.46
CA PHE A 11 21.66 -11.96 -0.90
C PHE A 11 20.13 -11.96 -0.93
N TRP A 12 19.55 -11.33 -1.95
CA TRP A 12 18.15 -11.51 -2.31
C TRP A 12 18.00 -12.82 -3.11
N VAL A 13 17.06 -13.66 -2.69
CA VAL A 13 16.77 -14.96 -3.29
C VAL A 13 15.27 -15.16 -3.58
N GLY A 14 14.50 -14.11 -3.56
CA GLY A 14 13.06 -14.09 -3.79
C GLY A 14 12.63 -14.45 -5.21
N ALA A 15 11.40 -14.07 -5.57
CA ALA A 15 10.80 -14.34 -6.88
C ALA A 15 10.10 -13.11 -7.45
N ILE A 16 9.85 -13.11 -8.76
CA ILE A 16 9.15 -12.05 -9.48
C ILE A 16 7.86 -12.61 -10.06
N ASP A 17 6.73 -12.02 -9.72
CA ASP A 17 5.42 -12.36 -10.26
C ASP A 17 4.94 -11.24 -11.20
N TRP A 18 5.04 -11.50 -12.52
CA TRP A 18 4.64 -10.56 -13.56
C TRP A 18 3.12 -10.46 -13.73
N SER A 19 2.37 -11.43 -13.22
CA SER A 19 0.92 -11.52 -13.39
C SER A 19 0.24 -12.03 -12.12
N PRO A 20 0.39 -11.33 -10.98
CA PRO A 20 -0.23 -11.77 -9.75
C PRO A 20 -1.76 -11.73 -9.87
N PRO A 21 -2.48 -12.61 -9.17
CA PRO A 21 -3.94 -12.54 -9.10
C PRO A 21 -4.37 -11.24 -8.44
N LYS A 22 -5.53 -10.72 -8.85
CA LYS A 22 -6.15 -9.56 -8.21
C LYS A 22 -6.48 -9.89 -6.75
N PHE A 23 -6.02 -9.06 -5.83
CA PHE A 23 -6.28 -9.19 -4.40
C PHE A 23 -6.99 -7.93 -3.88
N GLY A 24 -8.28 -7.78 -4.26
CA GLY A 24 -9.04 -6.56 -3.94
C GLY A 24 -8.69 -5.35 -4.80
N TYR A 25 -7.42 -5.19 -5.15
CA TYR A 25 -6.86 -4.14 -6.02
C TYR A 25 -6.18 -4.78 -7.22
N SER A 26 -6.06 -4.03 -8.32
CA SER A 26 -5.28 -4.48 -9.46
C SER A 26 -3.79 -4.31 -9.19
N LEU A 27 -3.04 -5.39 -9.32
CA LEU A 27 -1.57 -5.36 -9.30
C LEU A 27 -1.04 -5.27 -10.74
N SER A 28 -1.47 -4.26 -11.47
CA SER A 28 -1.19 -4.09 -12.90
C SER A 28 0.31 -4.05 -13.24
N LYS A 29 1.15 -3.66 -12.29
CA LYS A 29 2.61 -3.64 -12.42
C LYS A 29 3.29 -4.93 -11.95
N GLY A 30 2.51 -5.96 -11.58
CA GLY A 30 3.04 -7.16 -10.97
C GLY A 30 3.50 -6.97 -9.53
N THR A 31 4.30 -7.90 -9.02
CA THR A 31 4.90 -7.85 -7.68
C THR A 31 6.18 -8.66 -7.62
N THR A 32 6.88 -8.59 -6.49
CA THR A 32 7.89 -9.57 -6.09
C THR A 32 7.48 -10.21 -4.77
N TYR A 33 8.01 -11.39 -4.52
CA TYR A 33 8.02 -12.03 -3.21
C TYR A 33 9.49 -12.04 -2.78
N ASN A 34 9.88 -11.09 -1.94
CA ASN A 34 11.26 -10.96 -1.52
C ASN A 34 11.57 -11.94 -0.40
N SER A 35 12.70 -12.61 -0.54
CA SER A 35 13.29 -13.48 0.46
C SER A 35 14.78 -13.21 0.45
N TYR A 36 15.42 -13.25 1.61
CA TYR A 36 16.83 -12.91 1.75
C TYR A 36 17.57 -14.01 2.46
N ILE A 37 18.81 -14.31 2.03
CA ILE A 37 19.65 -15.27 2.70
C ILE A 37 20.91 -14.58 3.26
N ILE A 38 21.23 -14.91 4.49
CA ILE A 38 22.40 -14.41 5.21
C ILE A 38 23.32 -15.59 5.45
N LEU A 39 24.54 -15.49 4.92
CA LEU A 39 25.59 -16.48 5.05
C LEU A 39 26.58 -16.02 6.12
N ASP A 40 26.68 -16.80 7.19
CA ASP A 40 27.66 -16.64 8.27
C ASP A 40 28.06 -18.04 8.76
N GLU A 41 28.55 -18.22 9.99
CA GLU A 41 28.78 -19.53 10.61
C GLU A 41 27.48 -20.36 10.64
N LYS A 42 26.35 -19.68 10.83
CA LYS A 42 24.99 -20.18 10.64
C LYS A 42 24.31 -19.45 9.49
N THR A 43 23.60 -20.19 8.67
CA THR A 43 22.86 -19.65 7.53
C THR A 43 21.41 -19.36 7.92
N ALA A 44 20.94 -18.13 7.70
CA ALA A 44 19.56 -17.75 7.93
C ALA A 44 18.86 -17.33 6.63
N LEU A 45 17.67 -17.85 6.40
CA LEU A 45 16.75 -17.41 5.37
C LEU A 45 15.68 -16.53 6.01
N ILE A 46 15.49 -15.31 5.50
CA ILE A 46 14.46 -14.37 5.97
C ILE A 46 13.31 -14.42 4.97
N ASP A 47 12.16 -14.77 5.47
CA ASP A 47 10.94 -15.12 4.76
C ASP A 47 11.13 -16.13 3.63
N THR A 48 10.02 -16.62 3.15
CA THR A 48 9.97 -17.44 1.96
C THR A 48 9.14 -16.72 0.88
N VAL A 49 8.68 -17.44 -0.12
CA VAL A 49 7.87 -16.91 -1.19
C VAL A 49 6.56 -17.67 -1.30
N LYS A 50 5.61 -17.11 -2.03
CA LYS A 50 4.38 -17.78 -2.41
C LYS A 50 4.68 -19.17 -3.05
N HIS A 51 3.89 -20.17 -2.70
CA HIS A 51 4.12 -21.57 -3.07
C HIS A 51 4.48 -21.80 -4.55
N GLY A 52 3.82 -21.12 -5.48
CA GLY A 52 4.08 -21.27 -6.92
C GLY A 52 5.47 -20.84 -7.38
N PHE A 53 6.22 -20.10 -6.56
CA PHE A 53 7.55 -19.56 -6.87
C PHE A 53 8.69 -20.24 -6.11
N THR A 54 8.39 -21.31 -5.38
CA THR A 54 9.36 -22.04 -4.54
C THR A 54 10.60 -22.47 -5.30
N GLN A 55 10.44 -23.00 -6.53
CA GLN A 55 11.59 -23.48 -7.31
C GLN A 55 12.54 -22.36 -7.72
N GLU A 56 12.04 -21.20 -8.05
CA GLU A 56 12.86 -20.03 -8.39
C GLU A 56 13.74 -19.63 -7.21
N THR A 57 13.14 -19.54 -6.02
CA THR A 57 13.85 -19.24 -4.79
C THR A 57 14.91 -20.28 -4.47
N VAL A 58 14.60 -21.57 -4.58
CA VAL A 58 15.57 -22.65 -4.36
C VAL A 58 16.73 -22.57 -5.34
N LEU A 59 16.48 -22.27 -6.62
CA LEU A 59 17.55 -22.09 -7.60
C LEU A 59 18.47 -20.92 -7.25
N ARG A 60 17.95 -19.83 -6.71
CA ARG A 60 18.75 -18.68 -6.27
C ARG A 60 19.50 -18.99 -4.96
N ILE A 61 18.88 -19.69 -4.02
CA ILE A 61 19.58 -20.15 -2.82
C ILE A 61 20.78 -21.03 -3.20
N ASN A 62 20.57 -21.99 -4.11
CA ASN A 62 21.61 -22.91 -4.54
C ASN A 62 22.71 -22.25 -5.40
N ASP A 63 22.53 -21.00 -5.82
CA ASP A 63 23.58 -20.19 -6.49
C ASP A 63 24.64 -19.70 -5.48
N VAL A 64 24.30 -19.58 -4.20
CA VAL A 64 25.19 -19.03 -3.15
C VAL A 64 25.50 -20.01 -2.03
N THR A 65 24.63 -20.98 -1.76
CA THR A 65 24.83 -22.07 -0.80
C THR A 65 23.93 -23.26 -1.15
N ASN A 66 24.00 -24.34 -0.40
CA ASN A 66 23.03 -25.42 -0.56
C ASN A 66 21.82 -25.19 0.34
N THR A 67 20.61 -25.42 -0.16
CA THR A 67 19.37 -25.28 0.64
C THR A 67 19.42 -26.13 1.93
N SER A 68 20.12 -27.27 1.93
CA SER A 68 20.31 -28.13 3.12
C SER A 68 21.17 -27.50 4.22
N ASN A 69 21.91 -26.44 3.91
CA ASN A 69 22.79 -25.75 4.85
C ASN A 69 22.06 -24.62 5.62
N ILE A 70 20.78 -24.41 5.37
CA ILE A 70 19.99 -23.43 6.12
C ILE A 70 19.79 -23.92 7.54
N ASP A 71 20.28 -23.15 8.52
CA ASP A 71 20.11 -23.42 9.95
C ASP A 71 18.82 -22.79 10.50
N TYR A 72 18.44 -21.63 9.96
CA TYR A 72 17.26 -20.87 10.41
C TYR A 72 16.41 -20.38 9.24
N VAL A 73 15.10 -20.52 9.40
CA VAL A 73 14.11 -19.89 8.52
C VAL A 73 13.33 -18.90 9.37
N ILE A 74 13.63 -17.61 9.21
CA ILE A 74 13.00 -16.53 9.97
C ILE A 74 11.75 -16.11 9.22
N ILE A 75 10.59 -16.21 9.87
CA ILE A 75 9.30 -15.85 9.27
C ILE A 75 8.74 -14.65 10.04
N GLY A 76 8.76 -13.50 9.40
CA GLY A 76 8.27 -12.26 9.94
C GLY A 76 6.76 -12.07 9.75
N ASN A 77 6.19 -12.68 8.71
CA ASN A 77 4.77 -12.64 8.41
C ASN A 77 4.26 -14.06 8.02
N PHE A 78 3.21 -14.52 8.68
CA PHE A 78 2.64 -15.86 8.44
C PHE A 78 1.83 -15.99 7.14
N ARG A 79 1.51 -14.90 6.45
CA ARG A 79 0.71 -14.93 5.22
C ARG A 79 1.36 -15.79 4.15
N MET A 80 0.54 -16.31 3.22
CA MET A 80 0.95 -17.34 2.27
C MET A 80 1.96 -16.87 1.22
N ASP A 81 2.08 -15.59 0.99
CA ASP A 81 3.10 -14.98 0.13
C ASP A 81 4.47 -14.84 0.80
N HIS A 82 4.53 -14.98 2.14
CA HIS A 82 5.76 -14.99 2.94
C HIS A 82 6.10 -16.39 3.45
N SER A 83 5.10 -17.21 3.75
CA SER A 83 5.27 -18.53 4.36
C SER A 83 5.02 -19.72 3.42
N GLY A 84 4.52 -19.47 2.21
CA GLY A 84 4.00 -20.49 1.30
C GLY A 84 4.98 -21.54 0.87
N SER A 85 6.29 -21.28 0.93
CA SER A 85 7.34 -22.24 0.54
C SER A 85 7.93 -23.02 1.72
N ILE A 86 7.51 -22.77 2.96
CA ILE A 86 8.00 -23.47 4.16
C ILE A 86 7.95 -25.01 4.00
N PRO A 87 6.83 -25.63 3.59
CA PRO A 87 6.77 -27.11 3.52
C PRO A 87 7.80 -27.72 2.58
N PHE A 88 8.12 -27.03 1.50
CA PHE A 88 9.10 -27.49 0.53
C PHE A 88 10.54 -27.26 1.00
N LEU A 89 10.83 -26.13 1.60
CA LEU A 89 12.15 -25.79 2.11
C LEU A 89 12.53 -26.68 3.30
N MET A 90 11.62 -26.91 4.24
CA MET A 90 11.87 -27.75 5.42
C MET A 90 12.08 -29.24 5.08
N LYS A 91 11.57 -29.72 3.92
CA LYS A 91 11.92 -31.06 3.42
C LYS A 91 13.39 -31.19 3.02
N ARG A 92 14.04 -30.08 2.64
CA ARG A 92 15.45 -30.03 2.24
C ARG A 92 16.36 -29.60 3.40
N ALA A 93 15.99 -28.56 4.09
CA ALA A 93 16.66 -28.06 5.28
C ALA A 93 16.11 -28.76 6.54
N LYS A 94 16.28 -30.07 6.63
CA LYS A 94 15.64 -30.92 7.65
C LYS A 94 16.01 -30.56 9.09
N ASN A 95 17.18 -29.95 9.29
CA ASN A 95 17.69 -29.56 10.60
C ASN A 95 17.41 -28.07 10.90
N ALA A 96 16.81 -27.34 9.96
CA ALA A 96 16.51 -25.92 10.17
C ALA A 96 15.47 -25.71 11.27
N THR A 97 15.62 -24.60 11.97
CA THR A 97 14.66 -24.13 12.97
C THR A 97 13.91 -22.95 12.40
N ILE A 98 12.58 -22.97 12.47
CA ILE A 98 11.75 -21.80 12.13
C ILE A 98 11.78 -20.83 13.31
N VAL A 99 12.21 -19.59 13.03
CA VAL A 99 12.26 -18.51 14.03
C VAL A 99 11.10 -17.56 13.74
N THR A 100 10.20 -17.37 14.69
CA THR A 100 9.01 -16.55 14.51
C THR A 100 8.34 -16.22 15.85
N THR A 101 7.23 -15.46 15.83
CA THR A 101 6.42 -15.18 17.02
C THR A 101 5.50 -16.36 17.36
N GLU A 102 4.96 -16.40 18.58
CA GLU A 102 3.99 -17.42 19.00
C GLU A 102 2.70 -17.38 18.16
N GLU A 103 2.27 -16.18 17.76
CA GLU A 103 1.10 -16.01 16.90
C GLU A 103 1.34 -16.58 15.50
N SER A 104 2.47 -16.21 14.89
CA SER A 104 2.86 -16.69 13.57
C SER A 104 3.08 -18.22 13.56
N LYS A 105 3.65 -18.79 14.61
CA LYS A 105 3.77 -20.26 14.76
C LYS A 105 2.41 -20.93 14.63
N LYS A 106 1.41 -20.48 15.42
CA LYS A 106 0.06 -21.06 15.38
C LYS A 106 -0.56 -20.99 13.98
N ALA A 107 -0.36 -19.87 13.29
CA ALA A 107 -0.84 -19.70 11.93
C ALA A 107 -0.12 -20.62 10.93
N ILE A 108 1.21 -20.71 11.00
CA ILE A 108 2.04 -21.57 10.14
C ILE A 108 1.66 -23.06 10.32
N GLU A 109 1.52 -23.52 11.57
CA GLU A 109 1.08 -24.88 11.86
C GLU A 109 -0.31 -25.18 11.29
N LYS A 110 -1.22 -24.20 11.34
CA LYS A 110 -2.59 -24.36 10.82
C LYS A 110 -2.65 -24.30 9.29
N TYR A 111 -1.86 -23.44 8.65
CA TYR A 111 -1.84 -23.33 7.19
C TYR A 111 -1.11 -24.47 6.51
N HIS A 112 -0.01 -24.93 7.09
CA HIS A 112 0.92 -25.82 6.39
C HIS A 112 0.97 -27.24 6.98
N GLY A 113 0.49 -27.43 8.21
CA GLY A 113 0.76 -28.65 8.96
C GLY A 113 2.26 -28.78 9.24
N GLY A 114 2.70 -29.98 9.53
CA GLY A 114 4.13 -30.29 9.70
C GLY A 114 4.57 -30.25 11.15
N ASN A 115 5.59 -31.05 11.43
CA ASN A 115 6.23 -31.13 12.75
C ASN A 115 7.65 -30.58 12.61
N TRP A 116 7.78 -29.26 12.76
CA TRP A 116 9.05 -28.55 12.61
C TRP A 116 9.57 -28.05 13.95
N ASN A 117 10.86 -27.81 14.04
CA ASN A 117 11.45 -27.13 15.18
C ASN A 117 11.14 -25.63 15.11
N PHE A 118 10.66 -25.06 16.20
CA PHE A 118 10.40 -23.64 16.32
C PHE A 118 11.25 -23.02 17.42
N LYS A 119 11.79 -21.84 17.15
CA LYS A 119 12.32 -20.91 18.13
C LYS A 119 11.41 -19.69 18.18
N ILE A 120 10.70 -19.53 19.28
CA ILE A 120 9.85 -18.38 19.50
C ILE A 120 10.68 -17.21 19.95
N VAL A 121 10.47 -16.06 19.32
CA VAL A 121 11.12 -14.78 19.63
C VAL A 121 10.10 -13.69 19.88
N LYS A 122 10.49 -12.67 20.62
CA LYS A 122 9.68 -11.51 21.00
C LYS A 122 10.44 -10.22 20.69
N ASP A 123 9.75 -9.10 20.88
CA ASP A 123 10.38 -7.78 20.79
C ASP A 123 11.64 -7.66 21.64
N GLY A 124 12.73 -7.24 21.04
CA GLY A 124 14.04 -7.11 21.68
C GLY A 124 14.90 -8.37 21.73
N ASP A 125 14.36 -9.54 21.37
CA ASP A 125 15.16 -10.77 21.28
C ASP A 125 16.19 -10.69 20.14
N SER A 126 17.20 -11.57 20.20
CA SER A 126 18.25 -11.63 19.19
C SER A 126 18.62 -13.06 18.79
N LEU A 127 19.21 -13.17 17.59
CA LEU A 127 19.79 -14.41 17.07
C LEU A 127 21.22 -14.14 16.59
N ILE A 128 22.17 -14.93 17.08
CA ILE A 128 23.57 -14.86 16.66
C ILE A 128 23.82 -15.93 15.59
N LEU A 129 24.35 -15.50 14.44
CA LEU A 129 24.68 -16.39 13.32
C LEU A 129 26.18 -16.74 13.26
N GLY A 130 26.97 -16.10 14.06
CA GLY A 130 28.44 -16.15 14.12
C GLY A 130 28.95 -14.75 14.39
N LYS A 131 29.42 -14.05 13.37
CA LYS A 131 29.82 -12.63 13.48
C LYS A 131 28.62 -11.68 13.48
N ARG A 132 27.52 -12.11 12.90
CA ARG A 132 26.29 -11.31 12.77
C ARG A 132 25.33 -11.56 13.89
N LYS A 133 24.73 -10.47 14.36
CA LYS A 133 23.64 -10.46 15.31
C LYS A 133 22.41 -9.88 14.66
N LEU A 134 21.33 -10.64 14.65
CA LEU A 134 20.01 -10.21 14.21
C LEU A 134 19.19 -9.82 15.42
N LEU A 135 18.56 -8.65 15.37
CA LEU A 135 17.62 -8.18 16.40
C LEU A 135 16.20 -8.30 15.86
N PHE A 136 15.27 -8.68 16.71
CA PHE A 136 13.87 -8.82 16.38
C PHE A 136 13.05 -7.70 17.00
N LYS A 137 12.10 -7.17 16.24
CA LYS A 137 11.17 -6.16 16.70
C LYS A 137 9.75 -6.51 16.25
N GLU A 138 8.85 -6.69 17.21
CA GLU A 138 7.44 -6.86 16.89
C GLU A 138 6.83 -5.51 16.52
N PHE A 139 6.02 -5.51 15.45
CA PHE A 139 5.30 -4.34 15.00
C PHE A 139 3.89 -4.75 14.56
N LYS A 140 2.90 -3.85 14.65
CA LYS A 140 1.51 -4.13 14.25
C LYS A 140 1.09 -3.23 13.10
N ILE A 141 0.49 -3.84 12.09
CA ILE A 141 -0.12 -3.15 10.96
C ILE A 141 -1.58 -3.60 10.89
N GLY A 142 -2.52 -2.67 11.06
CA GLY A 142 -3.95 -2.98 10.92
C GLY A 142 -4.48 -4.07 11.88
N GLY A 143 -3.76 -4.35 12.98
CA GLY A 143 -4.12 -5.40 13.94
C GLY A 143 -3.29 -6.69 13.79
N ASP A 144 -2.66 -6.94 12.65
CA ASP A 144 -1.78 -8.10 12.44
C ASP A 144 -0.37 -7.80 12.97
N GLY A 145 0.19 -8.75 13.74
CA GLY A 145 1.58 -8.68 14.22
C GLY A 145 2.55 -9.14 13.13
N ILE A 146 3.60 -8.35 12.89
CA ILE A 146 4.74 -8.71 12.05
C ILE A 146 6.02 -8.68 12.88
N LEU A 147 7.02 -9.47 12.48
CA LEU A 147 8.32 -9.53 13.11
C LEU A 147 9.39 -8.96 12.20
N LEU A 148 9.79 -7.73 12.45
CA LEU A 148 10.89 -7.08 11.75
C LEU A 148 12.23 -7.70 12.20
N THR A 149 13.16 -7.85 11.27
CA THR A 149 14.51 -8.38 11.55
C THR A 149 15.56 -7.34 11.17
N TYR A 150 16.39 -6.93 12.12
CA TYR A 150 17.46 -5.97 11.89
C TYR A 150 18.84 -6.63 12.00
N SER A 151 19.65 -6.49 10.96
CA SER A 151 21.07 -6.86 10.98
C SER A 151 21.90 -5.66 11.40
N GLU A 152 22.46 -5.72 12.62
CA GLU A 152 23.23 -4.60 13.19
C GLU A 152 24.49 -4.29 12.38
N GLN A 153 25.15 -5.32 11.85
CA GLN A 153 26.44 -5.19 11.19
C GLN A 153 26.31 -4.50 9.82
N GLU A 154 25.30 -4.85 9.04
CA GLU A 154 25.02 -4.28 7.73
C GLU A 154 24.07 -3.10 7.78
N LYS A 155 23.49 -2.83 8.95
CA LYS A 155 22.44 -1.80 9.15
C LYS A 155 21.26 -1.98 8.21
N ILE A 156 20.89 -3.26 7.95
CA ILE A 156 19.76 -3.65 7.11
C ILE A 156 18.55 -3.97 7.98
N LEU A 157 17.43 -3.31 7.71
CA LEU A 157 16.14 -3.71 8.24
C LEU A 157 15.38 -4.52 7.17
N PHE A 158 15.14 -5.79 7.46
CA PHE A 158 14.16 -6.59 6.74
C PHE A 158 12.79 -6.20 7.28
N SER A 159 12.10 -5.37 6.50
CA SER A 159 11.01 -4.51 7.01
C SER A 159 9.62 -5.07 6.78
N GLU A 160 9.53 -6.34 6.35
CA GLU A 160 8.27 -6.99 6.05
C GLU A 160 7.46 -6.17 5.02
N ASP A 161 6.16 -6.00 5.25
CA ASP A 161 5.28 -5.20 4.41
C ASP A 161 5.55 -3.69 4.48
N LEU A 162 6.25 -3.20 5.51
CA LEU A 162 6.63 -1.78 5.57
C LEU A 162 7.57 -1.42 4.44
N PHE A 163 7.33 -0.28 3.82
CA PHE A 163 8.12 0.26 2.70
C PHE A 163 8.05 -0.55 1.40
N SER A 164 7.13 -1.51 1.31
CA SER A 164 6.90 -2.33 0.13
C SER A 164 6.28 -1.56 -1.03
N GLN A 165 6.40 -2.14 -2.22
CA GLN A 165 5.73 -1.69 -3.44
C GLN A 165 5.33 -2.91 -4.28
N HIS A 166 4.13 -2.89 -4.89
CA HIS A 166 3.75 -3.91 -5.85
C HIS A 166 4.23 -3.53 -7.25
N ILE A 167 5.45 -3.95 -7.56
CA ILE A 167 6.09 -3.80 -8.86
C ILE A 167 6.92 -5.05 -9.18
N ALA A 168 6.69 -5.62 -10.35
CA ALA A 168 7.58 -6.61 -10.93
C ALA A 168 8.70 -5.89 -11.68
N SER A 169 9.94 -6.20 -11.34
CA SER A 169 11.12 -5.67 -12.02
C SER A 169 12.24 -6.71 -11.99
N LYS A 170 13.13 -6.68 -13.00
CA LYS A 170 14.41 -7.38 -12.95
C LYS A 170 15.42 -6.66 -12.05
N ASP A 171 15.24 -5.36 -11.85
CA ASP A 171 16.09 -4.52 -11.03
C ASP A 171 15.67 -4.64 -9.55
N ARG A 172 16.62 -4.58 -8.63
CA ARG A 172 16.40 -4.83 -7.21
C ARG A 172 16.50 -3.59 -6.35
N LEU A 173 17.23 -2.56 -6.80
CA LEU A 173 17.49 -1.36 -6.02
C LEU A 173 16.58 -0.21 -6.44
N ASP A 174 16.31 0.66 -5.49
CA ASP A 174 15.50 1.86 -5.66
C ASP A 174 16.03 2.84 -6.72
N THR A 175 17.34 2.85 -6.96
CA THR A 175 17.97 3.69 -7.97
C THR A 175 17.69 3.29 -9.41
N ASP A 176 17.32 2.05 -9.63
CA ASP A 176 17.17 1.45 -10.95
C ASP A 176 15.72 1.49 -11.45
N ILE A 177 14.78 1.99 -10.61
CA ILE A 177 13.35 1.98 -10.89
C ILE A 177 12.77 3.39 -10.77
N SER A 178 12.21 3.90 -11.86
CA SER A 178 11.55 5.21 -11.86
C SER A 178 10.19 5.20 -11.16
N ASN A 179 9.81 6.35 -10.58
CA ASN A 179 8.52 6.57 -9.92
C ASN A 179 8.21 5.64 -8.73
N LEU A 180 9.22 5.06 -8.11
CA LEU A 180 9.07 4.09 -7.02
C LEU A 180 8.35 4.68 -5.79
N GLU A 181 8.50 5.99 -5.51
CA GLU A 181 7.76 6.69 -4.45
C GLU A 181 6.24 6.59 -4.64
N ASN A 182 5.75 6.75 -5.88
CA ASN A 182 4.32 6.63 -6.16
C ASN A 182 3.81 5.19 -5.98
N ASP A 183 4.63 4.20 -6.29
CA ASP A 183 4.29 2.79 -6.08
C ASP A 183 4.29 2.46 -4.58
N ALA A 184 5.22 3.02 -3.81
CA ALA A 184 5.24 2.92 -2.34
C ALA A 184 4.03 3.62 -1.70
N LEU A 185 3.64 4.80 -2.19
CA LEU A 185 2.41 5.46 -1.74
C LEU A 185 1.17 4.63 -2.05
N SER A 186 1.11 4.04 -3.25
CA SER A 186 0.00 3.15 -3.61
C SER A 186 -0.08 1.95 -2.66
N TYR A 187 1.06 1.35 -2.33
CA TYR A 187 1.12 0.27 -1.35
C TYR A 187 0.68 0.74 0.04
N PHE A 188 1.22 1.86 0.50
CA PHE A 188 0.89 2.45 1.80
C PHE A 188 -0.63 2.66 1.96
N VAL A 189 -1.26 3.32 0.99
CA VAL A 189 -2.69 3.67 1.07
C VAL A 189 -3.59 2.43 0.96
N ASN A 190 -3.24 1.48 0.09
CA ASN A 190 -4.09 0.34 -0.21
C ASN A 190 -3.93 -0.85 0.75
N TYR A 191 -2.75 -0.99 1.39
CA TYR A 191 -2.42 -2.19 2.19
C TYR A 191 -2.04 -1.90 3.64
N LEU A 192 -1.43 -0.75 3.93
CA LEU A 192 -0.94 -0.47 5.28
C LEU A 192 -1.90 0.41 6.11
N MET A 193 -2.69 1.25 5.46
CA MET A 193 -3.63 2.12 6.19
C MET A 193 -4.80 1.33 6.80
N PRO A 194 -5.27 1.70 8.02
CA PRO A 194 -4.73 2.77 8.85
C PRO A 194 -3.47 2.33 9.62
N ILE A 195 -2.44 3.14 9.58
CA ILE A 195 -1.22 3.01 10.38
C ILE A 195 -0.95 4.33 11.08
N ASP A 196 -0.58 4.31 12.35
CA ASP A 196 -0.46 5.50 13.21
C ASP A 196 0.99 5.90 13.54
N ARG A 197 1.94 4.99 13.34
CA ARG A 197 3.37 5.23 13.63
C ARG A 197 4.27 4.31 12.81
N LEU A 198 5.55 4.62 12.79
CA LEU A 198 6.63 3.72 12.37
C LEU A 198 7.34 3.12 13.60
N PRO A 199 8.03 1.97 13.42
CA PRO A 199 8.98 1.49 14.42
C PRO A 199 10.15 2.47 14.55
N ASP A 200 10.99 2.30 15.59
CA ASP A 200 12.27 3.02 15.67
C ASP A 200 13.18 2.57 14.52
N LEU A 201 13.60 3.55 13.70
CA LEU A 201 14.40 3.35 12.49
C LEU A 201 15.80 3.99 12.61
N LEU A 202 16.26 4.27 13.83
CA LEU A 202 17.57 4.90 14.05
C LEU A 202 18.71 3.98 13.58
N GLY A 203 19.60 4.52 12.77
CA GLY A 203 20.79 3.83 12.29
C GLY A 203 20.57 2.85 11.13
N ILE A 204 19.37 2.81 10.52
CA ILE A 204 19.09 1.97 9.34
C ILE A 204 19.65 2.66 8.10
N GLU A 205 20.42 1.90 7.31
CA GLU A 205 20.97 2.36 6.04
C GLU A 205 20.24 1.72 4.83
N ILE A 206 19.72 0.50 4.99
CA ILE A 206 19.02 -0.24 3.94
C ILE A 206 17.68 -0.75 4.48
N LEU A 207 16.61 -0.52 3.71
CA LEU A 207 15.32 -1.14 3.95
C LEU A 207 15.08 -2.25 2.91
N ALA A 208 14.91 -3.46 3.39
CA ALA A 208 14.71 -4.66 2.57
C ALA A 208 13.28 -5.21 2.77
N PRO A 209 12.29 -4.68 2.04
CA PRO A 209 10.89 -5.05 2.19
C PRO A 209 10.57 -6.38 1.52
N ASN A 210 9.38 -6.92 1.81
CA ASN A 210 8.92 -8.19 1.23
C ASN A 210 8.40 -8.07 -0.20
N HIS A 211 8.08 -6.86 -0.67
CA HIS A 211 7.63 -6.63 -2.05
C HIS A 211 8.33 -5.43 -2.68
N GLY A 212 8.65 -5.56 -3.96
CA GLY A 212 9.22 -4.49 -4.77
C GLY A 212 10.73 -4.34 -4.62
N ALA A 213 11.21 -3.12 -4.74
CA ALA A 213 12.61 -2.78 -4.67
C ALA A 213 13.11 -2.62 -3.23
N ILE A 214 14.41 -2.78 -3.08
CA ILE A 214 15.16 -2.54 -1.85
C ILE A 214 15.58 -1.08 -1.84
N TRP A 215 15.25 -0.36 -0.76
CA TRP A 215 15.67 1.02 -0.55
C TRP A 215 17.11 1.05 -0.04
N HIS A 216 18.01 1.57 -0.85
CA HIS A 216 19.44 1.60 -0.60
C HIS A 216 19.99 3.04 -0.58
N GLN A 217 19.67 3.85 -1.58
CA GLN A 217 20.12 5.26 -1.63
C GLN A 217 19.06 6.23 -1.10
N ASN A 218 17.77 5.93 -1.32
CA ASN A 218 16.67 6.81 -0.91
C ASN A 218 16.01 6.34 0.42
N THR A 219 16.73 5.58 1.23
CA THR A 219 16.23 5.05 2.52
C THR A 219 15.71 6.14 3.42
N ARG A 220 16.45 7.22 3.60
CA ARG A 220 16.03 8.35 4.44
C ARG A 220 14.81 9.06 3.86
N GLU A 221 14.81 9.28 2.56
CA GLU A 221 13.71 9.97 1.89
C GLU A 221 12.39 9.22 2.04
N ILE A 222 12.37 7.90 1.80
CA ILE A 222 11.14 7.13 1.93
C ILE A 222 10.65 7.06 3.38
N ILE A 223 11.53 7.03 4.38
CA ILE A 223 11.15 7.11 5.79
C ILE A 223 10.45 8.44 6.07
N GLU A 224 11.00 9.56 5.60
CA GLU A 224 10.41 10.90 5.75
C GLU A 224 9.04 10.98 5.05
N ARG A 225 8.89 10.34 3.86
CA ARG A 225 7.59 10.23 3.17
C ARG A 225 6.56 9.45 3.98
N TYR A 226 6.93 8.31 4.53
CA TYR A 226 6.02 7.53 5.38
C TYR A 226 5.59 8.31 6.62
N GLN A 227 6.50 9.05 7.27
CA GLN A 227 6.17 9.91 8.40
C GLN A 227 5.16 11.01 8.02
N SER A 228 5.33 11.64 6.86
CA SER A 228 4.41 12.62 6.31
C SER A 228 3.04 11.98 5.99
N TRP A 229 3.04 10.81 5.37
CA TRP A 229 1.79 10.09 5.05
C TRP A 229 1.01 9.67 6.30
N ILE A 230 1.69 9.18 7.33
CA ILE A 230 1.06 8.83 8.61
C ILE A 230 0.41 10.04 9.28
N LYS A 231 1.01 11.22 9.18
CA LYS A 231 0.40 12.48 9.65
C LYS A 231 -0.82 12.90 8.83
N GLY A 232 -1.03 12.28 7.66
CA GLY A 232 -2.12 12.63 6.76
C GLY A 232 -1.87 13.91 5.98
N GLU A 233 -0.62 14.30 5.81
CA GLU A 233 -0.24 15.45 5.02
C GLU A 233 -0.69 15.28 3.57
N SER A 234 -1.37 16.29 3.04
CA SER A 234 -1.90 16.31 1.67
C SER A 234 -1.31 17.45 0.87
N LYS A 235 -1.20 17.25 -0.43
CA LYS A 235 -0.78 18.30 -1.36
C LYS A 235 -1.92 19.29 -1.59
N ASN A 236 -1.59 20.56 -1.87
CA ASN A 236 -2.56 21.56 -2.31
C ASN A 236 -3.05 21.23 -3.73
N ARG A 237 -3.86 20.20 -3.83
CA ARG A 237 -4.51 19.72 -5.06
C ARG A 237 -5.92 19.25 -4.77
N ALA A 238 -6.74 19.15 -5.80
CA ALA A 238 -8.08 18.62 -5.74
C ALA A 238 -8.22 17.38 -6.62
N THR A 239 -9.04 16.42 -6.20
CA THR A 239 -9.48 15.31 -7.06
C THR A 239 -11.00 15.37 -7.18
N ILE A 240 -11.49 15.40 -8.43
CA ILE A 240 -12.89 15.26 -8.77
C ILE A 240 -13.14 13.81 -9.16
N LEU A 241 -13.93 13.11 -8.36
CA LEU A 241 -14.32 11.72 -8.58
C LEU A 241 -15.78 11.71 -9.08
N TYR A 242 -16.03 11.23 -10.29
CA TYR A 242 -17.38 11.23 -10.86
C TYR A 242 -17.68 9.98 -11.70
N SER A 243 -18.96 9.71 -11.93
CA SER A 243 -19.43 8.96 -13.09
C SER A 243 -20.62 9.67 -13.76
N SER A 244 -20.95 9.30 -14.96
CA SER A 244 -22.02 9.95 -15.73
C SER A 244 -22.60 9.01 -16.77
N ILE A 245 -23.93 8.89 -16.80
CA ILE A 245 -24.64 8.06 -17.78
C ILE A 245 -24.87 8.84 -19.10
N TRP A 246 -25.38 10.08 -18.99
CA TRP A 246 -25.78 10.93 -20.13
C TRP A 246 -24.97 12.22 -20.20
N ARG A 247 -23.74 12.22 -19.71
CA ARG A 247 -22.81 13.35 -19.70
C ARG A 247 -23.22 14.56 -18.86
N GLY A 248 -24.36 14.55 -18.17
CA GLY A 248 -24.76 15.68 -17.30
C GLY A 248 -23.78 15.89 -16.16
N THR A 249 -23.54 14.86 -15.36
CA THR A 249 -22.56 14.89 -14.26
C THR A 249 -21.14 15.19 -14.76
N GLU A 250 -20.77 14.67 -15.95
CA GLU A 250 -19.47 14.95 -16.58
C GLU A 250 -19.27 16.43 -16.88
N LYS A 251 -20.30 17.10 -17.50
CA LYS A 251 -20.24 18.54 -17.78
C LYS A 251 -20.07 19.36 -16.50
N MET A 252 -20.79 18.99 -15.43
CA MET A 252 -20.64 19.62 -14.12
C MET A 252 -19.23 19.43 -13.57
N ALA A 253 -18.68 18.19 -13.66
CA ALA A 253 -17.31 17.88 -13.21
C ALA A 253 -16.27 18.76 -13.91
N TYR A 254 -16.38 18.93 -15.21
CA TYR A 254 -15.45 19.77 -15.99
C TYR A 254 -15.58 21.26 -15.66
N ALA A 255 -16.80 21.77 -15.50
CA ALA A 255 -17.02 23.16 -15.10
C ALA A 255 -16.44 23.44 -13.70
N ILE A 256 -16.57 22.49 -12.75
CA ILE A 256 -15.93 22.57 -11.44
C ILE A 256 -14.41 22.53 -11.58
N ALA A 257 -13.86 21.64 -12.43
CA ALA A 257 -12.42 21.56 -12.67
C ALA A 257 -11.84 22.85 -13.23
N ASP A 258 -12.52 23.49 -14.18
CA ASP A 258 -12.12 24.77 -14.75
C ASP A 258 -12.08 25.87 -13.66
N GLY A 259 -13.08 25.87 -12.77
CA GLY A 259 -13.13 26.79 -11.63
C GLY A 259 -11.94 26.58 -10.67
N ILE A 260 -11.63 25.33 -10.33
CA ILE A 260 -10.47 24.99 -9.48
C ILE A 260 -9.16 25.41 -10.15
N GLY A 261 -8.98 25.01 -11.41
CA GLY A 261 -7.78 25.31 -12.22
C GLY A 261 -7.52 26.81 -12.34
N GLY A 262 -8.60 27.61 -12.49
CA GLY A 262 -8.53 29.08 -12.53
C GLY A 262 -7.93 29.71 -11.25
N THR A 263 -7.87 29.01 -10.13
CA THR A 263 -7.21 29.46 -8.90
C THR A 263 -5.72 29.09 -8.83
N GLY A 264 -5.21 28.32 -9.81
CA GLY A 264 -3.84 27.80 -9.84
C GLY A 264 -3.64 26.51 -9.03
N ILE A 265 -4.72 25.88 -8.55
CA ILE A 265 -4.67 24.57 -7.88
C ILE A 265 -4.68 23.46 -8.92
N GLU A 266 -3.77 22.50 -8.76
CA GLU A 266 -3.78 21.27 -9.57
C GLU A 266 -5.06 20.48 -9.31
N VAL A 267 -5.74 20.10 -10.40
CA VAL A 267 -6.97 19.33 -10.33
C VAL A 267 -6.87 18.08 -11.20
N GLU A 268 -7.27 16.95 -10.67
CA GLU A 268 -7.39 15.69 -11.40
C GLU A 268 -8.86 15.27 -11.47
N VAL A 269 -9.33 14.95 -12.67
CA VAL A 269 -10.71 14.54 -12.92
C VAL A 269 -10.73 13.06 -13.25
N ILE A 270 -11.39 12.26 -12.42
CA ILE A 270 -11.39 10.80 -12.50
C ILE A 270 -12.81 10.29 -12.66
N ASN A 271 -13.08 9.64 -13.79
CA ASN A 271 -14.27 8.80 -13.89
C ASN A 271 -14.00 7.47 -13.20
N TYR A 272 -14.66 7.22 -12.05
CA TYR A 272 -14.39 6.06 -11.23
C TYR A 272 -14.83 4.71 -11.86
N GLU A 273 -15.63 4.72 -12.91
CA GLU A 273 -15.98 3.49 -13.63
C GLU A 273 -14.85 2.99 -14.53
N ASN A 274 -13.93 3.89 -14.91
CA ASN A 274 -12.83 3.59 -15.84
C ASN A 274 -11.49 3.36 -15.14
N HIS A 275 -11.45 3.43 -13.80
CA HIS A 275 -10.21 3.33 -13.04
C HIS A 275 -10.32 2.31 -11.93
N ASP A 276 -9.19 1.65 -11.66
CA ASP A 276 -9.07 0.69 -10.56
C ASP A 276 -8.99 1.41 -9.20
N LEU A 277 -9.49 0.75 -8.16
CA LEU A 277 -9.46 1.27 -6.79
C LEU A 277 -8.03 1.57 -6.31
N GLY A 278 -7.07 0.74 -6.72
CA GLY A 278 -5.65 0.95 -6.42
C GLY A 278 -5.07 2.24 -7.00
N TYR A 279 -5.67 2.77 -8.08
CA TYR A 279 -5.34 4.08 -8.63
C TYR A 279 -6.08 5.21 -7.90
N ILE A 280 -7.37 5.02 -7.62
CA ILE A 280 -8.24 6.08 -7.07
C ILE A 280 -7.82 6.47 -5.64
N LEU A 281 -7.64 5.50 -4.74
CA LEU A 281 -7.40 5.78 -3.32
C LEU A 281 -6.13 6.61 -3.05
N PRO A 282 -4.97 6.35 -3.70
CA PRO A 282 -3.79 7.19 -3.55
C PRO A 282 -4.01 8.64 -4.01
N LYS A 283 -4.85 8.86 -5.04
CA LYS A 283 -5.19 10.20 -5.53
C LYS A 283 -6.04 10.96 -4.51
N LEU A 284 -7.05 10.29 -3.93
CA LEU A 284 -7.84 10.87 -2.84
C LEU A 284 -6.98 11.16 -1.61
N PHE A 285 -6.06 10.26 -1.28
CA PHE A 285 -5.13 10.46 -0.17
C PHE A 285 -4.25 11.69 -0.34
N GLN A 286 -3.64 11.85 -1.52
CA GLN A 286 -2.76 12.99 -1.80
C GLN A 286 -3.50 14.33 -1.87
N SER A 287 -4.79 14.34 -2.18
CA SER A 287 -5.55 15.57 -2.38
C SER A 287 -6.05 16.17 -1.08
N LYS A 288 -5.93 17.50 -0.94
CA LYS A 288 -6.53 18.25 0.16
C LYS A 288 -8.03 18.37 0.00
N SER A 289 -8.50 18.53 -1.24
CA SER A 289 -9.93 18.64 -1.58
C SER A 289 -10.39 17.46 -2.43
N ILE A 290 -11.54 16.91 -2.08
CA ILE A 290 -12.21 15.82 -2.78
C ILE A 290 -13.57 16.33 -3.22
N VAL A 291 -13.89 16.18 -4.50
CA VAL A 291 -15.19 16.52 -5.08
C VAL A 291 -15.82 15.23 -5.59
N MET A 292 -17.04 14.93 -5.16
CA MET A 292 -17.72 13.69 -5.55
C MET A 292 -18.98 14.01 -6.33
N GLY A 293 -19.05 13.49 -7.56
CA GLY A 293 -20.16 13.61 -8.47
C GLY A 293 -20.74 12.26 -8.86
N LEU A 294 -22.05 12.13 -8.85
CA LEU A 294 -22.72 10.88 -9.21
C LEU A 294 -24.01 11.12 -9.98
N PRO A 295 -24.37 10.21 -10.91
CA PRO A 295 -25.73 10.13 -11.43
C PRO A 295 -26.63 9.46 -10.41
N SER A 296 -27.95 9.60 -10.55
CA SER A 296 -28.90 8.80 -9.78
C SER A 296 -28.84 7.33 -10.21
N PHE A 297 -28.83 6.43 -9.24
CA PHE A 297 -29.01 5.00 -9.44
C PHE A 297 -30.17 4.52 -8.58
N LYS A 298 -31.37 4.50 -9.15
CA LYS A 298 -32.62 4.18 -8.43
C LYS A 298 -32.80 5.01 -7.15
N GLY A 299 -32.41 6.29 -7.18
CA GLY A 299 -32.42 7.18 -6.02
C GLY A 299 -31.34 6.94 -4.99
N GLY A 300 -30.36 6.07 -5.25
CA GLY A 300 -29.26 5.71 -4.34
C GLY A 300 -27.88 5.98 -4.92
N ILE A 301 -26.87 5.56 -4.15
CA ILE A 301 -25.45 5.64 -4.54
C ILE A 301 -25.12 4.49 -5.49
N PRO A 302 -24.43 4.74 -6.63
CA PRO A 302 -23.95 3.67 -7.50
C PRO A 302 -23.05 2.65 -6.76
N PRO A 303 -23.14 1.34 -7.10
CA PRO A 303 -22.36 0.29 -6.42
C PRO A 303 -20.86 0.53 -6.45
N GLU A 304 -20.33 1.03 -7.56
CA GLU A 304 -18.90 1.33 -7.74
C GLU A 304 -18.44 2.42 -6.77
N LEU A 305 -19.24 3.50 -6.64
CA LEU A 305 -18.94 4.56 -5.66
C LEU A 305 -19.08 4.04 -4.22
N SER A 306 -20.04 3.16 -3.94
CA SER A 306 -20.19 2.54 -2.61
C SER A 306 -18.95 1.76 -2.19
N LYS A 307 -18.31 1.04 -3.11
CA LYS A 307 -17.02 0.35 -2.85
C LYS A 307 -15.92 1.34 -2.48
N ILE A 308 -15.79 2.42 -3.27
CA ILE A 308 -14.77 3.45 -3.02
C ILE A 308 -14.98 4.08 -1.65
N LEU A 309 -16.21 4.47 -1.34
CA LEU A 309 -16.55 5.08 -0.05
C LEU A 309 -16.27 4.15 1.13
N SER A 310 -16.57 2.85 1.00
CA SER A 310 -16.27 1.86 2.03
C SER A 310 -14.76 1.73 2.27
N LEU A 311 -13.95 1.77 1.21
CA LEU A 311 -12.49 1.72 1.33
C LEU A 311 -11.92 3.01 1.91
N VAL A 312 -12.47 4.17 1.58
CA VAL A 312 -12.12 5.45 2.20
C VAL A 312 -12.41 5.42 3.71
N GLU A 313 -13.55 4.85 4.12
CA GLU A 313 -13.89 4.67 5.53
C GLU A 313 -12.90 3.72 6.24
N ILE A 314 -12.63 2.54 5.66
CA ILE A 314 -11.72 1.54 6.21
C ILE A 314 -10.28 2.06 6.30
N SER A 315 -9.82 2.80 5.30
CA SER A 315 -8.47 3.39 5.30
C SER A 315 -8.26 4.47 6.36
N GLY A 316 -9.34 4.97 6.98
CA GLY A 316 -9.26 6.03 7.98
C GLY A 316 -8.79 7.38 7.40
N LEU A 317 -9.00 7.61 6.10
CA LEU A 317 -8.70 8.88 5.45
C LEU A 317 -9.45 10.03 6.14
N LYS A 318 -8.74 11.09 6.49
CA LYS A 318 -9.27 12.20 7.30
C LYS A 318 -8.71 13.56 6.86
N ASN A 319 -9.25 14.63 7.44
CA ASN A 319 -8.76 16.01 7.24
C ASN A 319 -8.81 16.48 5.78
N LYS A 320 -9.91 16.14 5.08
CA LYS A 320 -10.15 16.55 3.70
C LYS A 320 -11.29 17.55 3.61
N TYR A 321 -11.20 18.44 2.63
CA TYR A 321 -12.35 19.25 2.19
C TYR A 321 -13.19 18.42 1.21
N LEU A 322 -14.51 18.52 1.35
CA LEU A 322 -15.46 17.77 0.53
C LEU A 322 -16.44 18.71 -0.17
N ALA A 323 -16.69 18.47 -1.46
CA ALA A 323 -17.82 19.02 -2.17
C ALA A 323 -18.58 17.92 -2.90
N LEU A 324 -19.89 18.08 -2.99
CA LEU A 324 -20.78 17.05 -3.57
C LEU A 324 -21.62 17.67 -4.70
N PHE A 325 -21.85 16.91 -5.78
CA PHE A 325 -22.73 17.31 -6.85
C PHE A 325 -23.41 16.11 -7.51
N THR A 326 -24.55 16.34 -8.13
CA THR A 326 -25.28 15.31 -8.88
C THR A 326 -26.02 15.90 -10.08
N CYS A 327 -26.13 15.10 -11.13
CA CYS A 327 -27.10 15.31 -12.20
C CYS A 327 -27.97 14.06 -12.30
N TYR A 328 -29.27 14.21 -12.07
CA TYR A 328 -30.19 13.08 -11.93
C TYR A 328 -31.47 13.28 -12.79
N ALA A 329 -32.05 12.17 -13.22
CA ALA A 329 -33.30 12.16 -13.99
C ALA A 329 -34.49 11.58 -13.21
N ASP A 330 -34.22 10.86 -12.14
CA ASP A 330 -35.24 10.20 -11.31
C ASP A 330 -35.99 11.21 -10.43
N THR A 331 -37.06 10.74 -9.78
CA THR A 331 -37.83 11.55 -8.82
C THR A 331 -37.07 11.89 -7.55
N ASN A 332 -36.05 11.09 -7.21
CA ASN A 332 -35.26 11.25 -6.00
C ASN A 332 -33.80 11.52 -6.32
N SER A 333 -33.25 12.57 -5.72
CA SER A 333 -31.83 12.88 -5.76
C SER A 333 -31.03 11.88 -4.92
N PRO A 334 -29.84 11.42 -5.38
CA PRO A 334 -28.95 10.54 -4.63
C PRO A 334 -28.11 11.29 -3.57
N ILE A 335 -28.23 12.59 -3.45
CA ILE A 335 -27.42 13.42 -2.54
C ILE A 335 -27.70 13.10 -1.06
N GLY A 336 -28.95 12.87 -0.68
CA GLY A 336 -29.28 12.52 0.71
C GLY A 336 -28.54 11.28 1.22
N PRO A 337 -28.62 10.14 0.50
CA PRO A 337 -27.82 8.95 0.80
C PRO A 337 -26.30 9.22 0.83
N LEU A 338 -25.78 10.05 -0.09
CA LEU A 338 -24.35 10.38 -0.14
C LEU A 338 -23.92 11.21 1.06
N ILE A 339 -24.70 12.23 1.46
CA ILE A 339 -24.43 13.01 2.70
C ILE A 339 -24.43 12.08 3.91
N LYS A 340 -25.43 11.19 4.04
CA LYS A 340 -25.51 10.24 5.15
C LYS A 340 -24.26 9.34 5.21
N PHE A 341 -23.72 8.93 4.07
CA PHE A 341 -22.50 8.13 4.05
C PHE A 341 -21.28 9.01 4.42
N THR A 342 -21.10 10.13 3.74
CA THR A 342 -19.91 11.01 3.92
C THR A 342 -19.87 11.68 5.29
N SER A 343 -21.00 11.82 6.00
CA SER A 343 -21.03 12.32 7.38
C SER A 343 -20.27 11.43 8.39
N LYS A 344 -20.01 10.17 8.03
CA LYS A 344 -19.16 9.25 8.83
C LYS A 344 -17.67 9.50 8.62
N LEU A 345 -17.31 10.15 7.50
CA LEU A 345 -15.94 10.52 7.18
C LEU A 345 -15.62 11.83 7.90
N ASN A 346 -14.42 11.94 8.44
CA ASN A 346 -13.98 13.19 9.06
C ASN A 346 -13.54 14.21 7.99
N PHE A 347 -14.51 14.61 7.13
CA PHE A 347 -14.31 15.55 6.03
C PHE A 347 -15.13 16.82 6.27
N GLU A 348 -14.56 17.99 5.95
CA GLU A 348 -15.23 19.28 6.02
C GLU A 348 -15.99 19.56 4.72
N LEU A 349 -17.31 19.66 4.78
CA LEU A 349 -18.15 20.03 3.63
C LEU A 349 -18.00 21.53 3.34
N ILE A 350 -17.52 21.88 2.11
CA ILE A 350 -17.23 23.28 1.73
C ILE A 350 -18.51 24.09 1.49
N SER A 351 -19.55 23.46 0.97
CA SER A 351 -20.82 24.13 0.63
C SER A 351 -21.96 23.13 0.59
N ALA A 352 -23.20 23.63 0.50
CA ALA A 352 -24.32 22.80 0.12
C ALA A 352 -24.05 22.08 -1.21
N PRO A 353 -24.48 20.84 -1.39
CA PRO A 353 -24.35 20.11 -2.65
C PRO A 353 -25.02 20.82 -3.83
N LEU A 354 -24.46 20.67 -5.02
CA LEU A 354 -25.13 21.10 -6.26
C LEU A 354 -25.96 19.96 -6.85
N GLU A 355 -27.22 20.24 -7.06
CA GLU A 355 -28.19 19.28 -7.60
C GLU A 355 -28.83 19.83 -8.86
N VAL A 356 -28.68 19.10 -9.97
CA VAL A 356 -29.27 19.45 -11.27
C VAL A 356 -30.14 18.31 -11.73
N GLN A 357 -31.39 18.62 -12.14
CA GLN A 357 -32.28 17.65 -12.70
C GLN A 357 -32.21 17.64 -14.24
N TYR A 358 -32.12 16.45 -14.81
CA TYR A 358 -32.03 16.14 -16.25
C TYR A 358 -30.68 16.55 -16.89
N ALA A 359 -30.47 17.81 -17.22
CA ALA A 359 -29.26 18.28 -17.89
C ALA A 359 -28.92 19.69 -17.40
N PRO A 360 -27.64 19.97 -17.14
CA PRO A 360 -27.24 21.30 -16.65
C PRO A 360 -27.40 22.36 -17.73
N SER A 361 -28.06 23.45 -17.38
CA SER A 361 -28.14 24.69 -18.13
C SER A 361 -26.82 25.46 -18.06
N GLU A 362 -26.66 26.50 -18.89
CA GLU A 362 -25.46 27.38 -18.80
C GLU A 362 -25.35 28.10 -17.45
N GLU A 363 -26.47 28.44 -16.83
CA GLU A 363 -26.47 29.06 -15.49
C GLU A 363 -26.01 28.07 -14.41
N GLU A 364 -26.50 26.84 -14.45
CA GLU A 364 -26.07 25.77 -13.51
C GLU A 364 -24.60 25.41 -13.70
N LEU A 365 -24.09 25.41 -14.95
CA LEU A 365 -22.65 25.23 -15.22
C LEU A 365 -21.82 26.42 -14.69
N ARG A 366 -22.33 27.66 -14.71
CA ARG A 366 -21.68 28.79 -14.03
C ARG A 366 -21.63 28.58 -12.51
N HIS A 367 -22.69 28.09 -11.90
CA HIS A 367 -22.68 27.73 -10.47
C HIS A 367 -21.65 26.64 -10.17
N CYS A 368 -21.48 25.65 -11.05
CA CYS A 368 -20.42 24.63 -10.93
C CYS A 368 -19.02 25.26 -10.99
N PHE A 369 -18.79 26.19 -11.92
CA PHE A 369 -17.53 26.93 -12.02
C PHE A 369 -17.23 27.75 -10.76
N GLU A 370 -18.20 28.48 -10.22
CA GLU A 370 -18.04 29.25 -8.98
C GLU A 370 -17.81 28.35 -7.74
N LEU A 371 -18.46 27.16 -7.69
CA LEU A 371 -18.12 26.14 -6.69
C LEU A 371 -16.65 25.72 -6.83
N GLY A 372 -16.18 25.48 -8.07
CA GLY A 372 -14.79 25.14 -8.34
C GLY A 372 -13.81 26.18 -7.83
N LYS A 373 -14.08 27.47 -8.07
CA LYS A 373 -13.26 28.57 -7.52
C LYS A 373 -13.20 28.52 -5.99
N LYS A 374 -14.37 28.38 -5.33
CA LYS A 374 -14.46 28.31 -3.87
C LYS A 374 -13.64 27.13 -3.32
N ILE A 375 -13.68 25.97 -3.98
CA ILE A 375 -12.87 24.80 -3.61
C ILE A 375 -11.38 25.11 -3.76
N GLY A 376 -10.97 25.69 -4.91
CA GLY A 376 -9.57 26.03 -5.16
C GLY A 376 -9.01 27.03 -4.15
N GLU A 377 -9.76 28.09 -3.83
CA GLU A 377 -9.40 29.09 -2.81
C GLU A 377 -9.27 28.45 -1.43
N LYS A 378 -10.20 27.59 -1.03
CA LYS A 378 -10.16 26.86 0.25
C LYS A 378 -8.95 25.93 0.31
N THR A 379 -8.63 25.24 -0.81
CA THR A 379 -7.46 24.35 -0.92
C THR A 379 -6.15 25.12 -0.76
N LYS A 380 -6.08 26.35 -1.30
CA LYS A 380 -4.89 27.21 -1.29
C LYS A 380 -4.63 27.86 0.08
N ASN A 381 -5.68 28.24 0.77
CA ASN A 381 -5.61 29.14 1.96
C ASN A 381 -5.32 28.42 3.29
N ASN A 382 -4.90 27.16 3.30
CA ASN A 382 -4.43 26.55 4.55
C ASN A 382 -3.03 27.06 4.89
N LYS A 383 -3.00 28.09 5.72
CA LYS A 383 -1.90 28.34 6.64
C LYS A 383 -2.18 27.47 7.88
N ASP A 384 -1.59 26.28 7.94
CA ASP A 384 -1.34 25.54 9.18
C ASP A 384 0.14 25.54 9.47
#